data_5831303cdb35d0b9abe97ac133e19064
#
_entry.id   5831303cdb35d0b9abe97ac133e19064
#
_cell.length_a   1.000
_cell.length_b   1.000
_cell.length_c   1.000
_cell.angle_alpha   90.00
_cell.angle_beta   90.00
_cell.angle_gamma   90.00
#
_symmetry.space_group_name_H-M   'P 1'
#
loop_
_entity.id
_entity.type
_entity.pdbx_description
1 polymer ?
#
loop_
_entity_poly.entity_id
_entity_poly.type
_entity_poly.pdbx_seq_one_letter_code
_entity_poly.pdbx_strand_id
1 'polypeptide(L)'
;YEEKQAENFRKMVLSMADDIRVVIIKLADRLHNMRTLEHLSEAKRQEIAQETLEIYAPLANRIGIGWVKNELEDLCLKHLKPDVYEMLRVRVAKRDEDREQYIQEVRDLVEKALADVGLQGTVYGRPKHLYGIYQKMNKQDISFEEVYDLTALRIITDTKMNCYALLGVIHSLWRPL
;
A
#
# COMPACT_ATOMS: atom_id res chain seq x y z
N TYR A 1 12.78 1.49 -28.76
CA TYR A 1 11.84 0.97 -27.74
C TYR A 1 11.61 2.01 -26.64
N GLU A 2 12.68 2.56 -26.06
CA GLU A 2 12.63 3.61 -25.01
C GLU A 2 11.97 4.91 -25.50
N GLU A 3 12.25 5.37 -26.72
CA GLU A 3 11.61 6.55 -27.30
C GLU A 3 10.09 6.39 -27.43
N LYS A 4 9.61 5.20 -27.81
CA LYS A 4 8.19 4.91 -27.96
C LYS A 4 7.48 4.86 -26.59
N GLN A 5 8.15 4.35 -25.57
CA GLN A 5 7.65 4.36 -24.19
C GLN A 5 7.59 5.79 -23.64
N ALA A 6 8.65 6.58 -23.84
CA ALA A 6 8.67 7.98 -23.43
C ALA A 6 7.59 8.81 -24.12
N GLU A 7 7.33 8.56 -25.41
CA GLU A 7 6.26 9.23 -26.14
C GLU A 7 4.87 8.82 -25.67
N ASN A 8 4.64 7.53 -25.40
CA ASN A 8 3.38 7.04 -24.83
C ASN A 8 3.14 7.63 -23.42
N PHE A 9 4.18 7.69 -22.60
CA PHE A 9 4.10 8.32 -21.28
C PHE A 9 3.79 9.81 -21.40
N ARG A 10 4.46 10.52 -22.29
CA ARG A 10 4.20 11.94 -22.55
C ARG A 10 2.76 12.18 -23.02
N LYS A 11 2.25 11.39 -23.96
CA LYS A 11 0.85 11.46 -24.43
C LYS A 11 -0.14 11.17 -23.30
N MET A 12 0.17 10.18 -22.46
CA MET A 12 -0.63 9.86 -21.29
C MET A 12 -0.67 11.03 -20.30
N VAL A 13 0.48 11.62 -19.97
CA VAL A 13 0.57 12.80 -19.08
C VAL A 13 -0.17 14.01 -19.65
N LEU A 14 -0.08 14.25 -20.95
CA LEU A 14 -0.82 15.32 -21.60
C LEU A 14 -2.34 15.08 -21.57
N SER A 15 -2.78 13.85 -21.84
CA SER A 15 -4.22 13.51 -21.73
C SER A 15 -4.75 13.56 -20.29
N MET A 16 -3.90 13.42 -19.29
CA MET A 16 -4.25 13.62 -17.86
C MET A 16 -4.57 15.08 -17.54
N ALA A 17 -3.92 16.03 -18.20
CA ALA A 17 -4.18 17.45 -18.00
C ALA A 17 -5.59 17.83 -18.46
N ASP A 18 -6.14 17.09 -19.43
CA ASP A 18 -7.45 17.34 -20.00
C ASP A 18 -8.58 16.58 -19.28
N ASP A 19 -8.35 15.32 -18.86
CA ASP A 19 -9.37 14.52 -18.19
C ASP A 19 -8.77 13.41 -17.29
N ILE A 20 -8.92 13.56 -15.98
CA ILE A 20 -8.45 12.59 -14.98
C ILE A 20 -9.07 11.18 -15.15
N ARG A 21 -10.26 11.08 -15.75
CA ARG A 21 -10.93 9.79 -15.98
C ARG A 21 -10.13 8.87 -16.89
N VAL A 22 -9.37 9.44 -17.84
CA VAL A 22 -8.48 8.66 -18.74
C VAL A 22 -7.43 7.90 -17.93
N VAL A 23 -6.88 8.55 -16.89
CA VAL A 23 -5.88 7.93 -16.01
C VAL A 23 -6.50 6.80 -15.20
N ILE A 24 -7.68 7.04 -14.62
CA ILE A 24 -8.38 6.02 -13.81
C ILE A 24 -8.66 4.79 -14.65
N ILE A 25 -9.14 4.96 -15.90
CA ILE A 25 -9.38 3.86 -16.83
C ILE A 25 -8.08 3.11 -17.15
N LYS A 26 -6.98 3.84 -17.42
CA LYS A 26 -5.66 3.24 -17.69
C LYS A 26 -5.09 2.49 -16.50
N LEU A 27 -5.28 2.99 -15.29
CA LEU A 27 -4.87 2.29 -14.07
C LEU A 27 -5.70 1.03 -13.83
N ALA A 28 -7.01 1.08 -14.09
CA ALA A 28 -7.89 -0.09 -13.97
C ALA A 28 -7.52 -1.17 -15.00
N ASP A 29 -7.26 -0.77 -16.25
CA ASP A 29 -6.78 -1.68 -17.30
C ASP A 29 -5.44 -2.31 -16.92
N ARG A 30 -4.46 -1.49 -16.49
CA ARG A 30 -3.14 -1.98 -16.05
C ARG A 30 -3.26 -2.94 -14.86
N LEU A 31 -4.10 -2.63 -13.88
CA LEU A 31 -4.32 -3.49 -12.73
C LEU A 31 -4.93 -4.84 -13.14
N HIS A 32 -5.92 -4.82 -14.03
CA HIS A 32 -6.48 -6.05 -14.59
C HIS A 32 -5.41 -6.88 -15.31
N ASN A 33 -4.62 -6.24 -16.18
CA ASN A 33 -3.55 -6.90 -16.91
C ASN A 33 -2.51 -7.51 -15.95
N MET A 34 -2.12 -6.79 -14.89
CA MET A 34 -1.17 -7.29 -13.88
C MET A 34 -1.70 -8.52 -13.13
N ARG A 35 -3.01 -8.61 -12.89
CA ARG A 35 -3.66 -9.78 -12.27
C ARG A 35 -3.69 -11.00 -13.18
N THR A 36 -3.53 -10.81 -14.48
CA THR A 36 -3.69 -11.86 -15.51
C THR A 36 -2.42 -12.13 -16.32
N LEU A 37 -1.24 -11.69 -15.84
CA LEU A 37 0.03 -11.84 -16.55
C LEU A 37 0.50 -13.30 -16.73
N GLU A 38 -0.06 -14.24 -16.00
CA GLU A 38 0.40 -15.64 -15.93
C GLU A 38 0.37 -16.35 -17.30
N HIS A 39 -0.44 -15.87 -18.23
CA HIS A 39 -0.55 -16.41 -19.59
C HIS A 39 0.57 -15.96 -20.55
N LEU A 40 1.41 -15.01 -20.13
CA LEU A 40 2.50 -14.49 -20.95
C LEU A 40 3.83 -15.18 -20.64
N SER A 41 4.78 -15.09 -21.58
CA SER A 41 6.15 -15.54 -21.33
C SER A 41 6.80 -14.78 -20.18
N GLU A 42 7.76 -15.42 -19.51
CA GLU A 42 8.44 -14.81 -18.36
C GLU A 42 9.08 -13.46 -18.69
N ALA A 43 9.79 -13.38 -19.83
CA ALA A 43 10.39 -12.12 -20.28
C ALA A 43 9.37 -11.01 -20.46
N LYS A 44 8.18 -11.34 -21.00
CA LYS A 44 7.12 -10.34 -21.20
C LYS A 44 6.45 -9.93 -19.88
N ARG A 45 6.31 -10.86 -18.94
CA ARG A 45 5.82 -10.55 -17.58
C ARG A 45 6.74 -9.59 -16.85
N GLN A 46 8.05 -9.84 -16.90
CA GLN A 46 9.06 -8.99 -16.28
C GLN A 46 9.06 -7.58 -16.89
N GLU A 47 9.02 -7.47 -18.23
CA GLU A 47 8.93 -6.18 -18.93
C GLU A 47 7.72 -5.35 -18.47
N ILE A 48 6.52 -5.98 -18.45
CA ILE A 48 5.28 -5.31 -18.05
C ILE A 48 5.31 -4.94 -16.56
N ALA A 49 5.85 -5.82 -15.71
CA ALA A 49 5.97 -5.56 -14.28
C ALA A 49 6.93 -4.39 -14.00
N GLN A 50 8.06 -4.32 -14.72
CA GLN A 50 9.02 -3.22 -14.59
C GLN A 50 8.40 -1.89 -15.02
N GLU A 51 7.76 -1.84 -16.20
CA GLU A 51 7.03 -0.65 -16.67
C GLU A 51 5.96 -0.21 -15.66
N THR A 52 5.24 -1.17 -15.08
CA THR A 52 4.18 -0.89 -14.10
C THR A 52 4.75 -0.27 -12.83
N LEU A 53 5.87 -0.78 -12.34
CA LEU A 53 6.55 -0.29 -11.15
C LEU A 53 7.13 1.13 -11.34
N GLU A 54 7.66 1.41 -12.54
CA GLU A 54 8.30 2.69 -12.85
C GLU A 54 7.31 3.80 -13.19
N ILE A 55 6.16 3.46 -13.78
CA ILE A 55 5.22 4.44 -14.33
C ILE A 55 3.88 4.43 -13.59
N TYR A 56 3.19 3.29 -13.57
CA TYR A 56 1.79 3.23 -13.14
C TYR A 56 1.62 3.28 -11.62
N ALA A 57 2.50 2.65 -10.86
CA ALA A 57 2.45 2.70 -9.40
C ALA A 57 2.74 4.12 -8.86
N PRO A 58 3.76 4.86 -9.32
CA PRO A 58 3.94 6.27 -8.98
C PRO A 58 2.78 7.16 -9.42
N LEU A 59 2.17 6.86 -10.58
CA LEU A 59 1.02 7.59 -11.07
C LEU A 59 -0.19 7.42 -10.14
N ALA A 60 -0.52 6.18 -9.76
CA ALA A 60 -1.58 5.88 -8.79
C ALA A 60 -1.35 6.59 -7.45
N ASN A 61 -0.09 6.66 -7.02
CA ASN A 61 0.30 7.39 -5.81
C ASN A 61 0.02 8.90 -5.92
N ARG A 62 0.38 9.52 -7.06
CA ARG A 62 0.18 10.96 -7.31
C ARG A 62 -1.27 11.38 -7.29
N ILE A 63 -2.16 10.56 -7.85
CA ILE A 63 -3.60 10.85 -7.86
C ILE A 63 -4.32 10.39 -6.59
N GLY A 64 -3.57 9.85 -5.61
CA GLY A 64 -4.08 9.50 -4.29
C GLY A 64 -4.78 8.14 -4.19
N ILE A 65 -4.75 7.30 -5.24
CA ILE A 65 -5.38 5.97 -5.24
C ILE A 65 -4.39 4.94 -4.64
N GLY A 66 -4.16 5.06 -3.32
CA GLY A 66 -3.14 4.29 -2.62
C GLY A 66 -3.36 2.78 -2.66
N TRP A 67 -4.62 2.30 -2.71
CA TRP A 67 -4.89 0.87 -2.79
C TRP A 67 -4.47 0.28 -4.15
N VAL A 68 -4.70 1.00 -5.27
CA VAL A 68 -4.22 0.59 -6.59
C VAL A 68 -2.69 0.56 -6.63
N LYS A 69 -2.05 1.62 -6.12
CA LYS A 69 -0.59 1.67 -5.99
C LYS A 69 -0.04 0.44 -5.27
N ASN A 70 -0.59 0.14 -4.09
CA ASN A 70 -0.11 -0.97 -3.26
C ASN A 70 -0.28 -2.32 -3.98
N GLU A 71 -1.43 -2.56 -4.60
CA GLU A 71 -1.69 -3.80 -5.33
C GLU A 71 -0.80 -3.93 -6.57
N LEU A 72 -0.60 -2.85 -7.34
CA LEU A 72 0.33 -2.84 -8.47
C LEU A 72 1.75 -3.17 -8.02
N GLU A 73 2.23 -2.55 -6.95
CA GLU A 73 3.57 -2.79 -6.40
C GLU A 73 3.75 -4.24 -5.93
N ASP A 74 2.76 -4.82 -5.24
CA ASP A 74 2.82 -6.22 -4.78
C ASP A 74 2.80 -7.21 -5.95
N LEU A 75 1.98 -6.95 -6.99
CA LEU A 75 1.97 -7.75 -8.21
C LEU A 75 3.30 -7.62 -8.98
N CYS A 76 3.90 -6.43 -9.02
CA CYS A 76 5.23 -6.25 -9.61
C CYS A 76 6.29 -7.07 -8.85
N LEU A 77 6.27 -7.05 -7.52
CA LEU A 77 7.19 -7.84 -6.70
C LEU A 77 7.03 -9.35 -6.99
N LYS A 78 5.78 -9.83 -7.12
CA LYS A 78 5.47 -11.23 -7.46
C LYS A 78 6.14 -11.66 -8.77
N HIS A 79 6.18 -10.80 -9.79
CA HIS A 79 6.72 -11.14 -11.11
C HIS A 79 8.22 -10.85 -11.25
N LEU A 80 8.73 -9.82 -10.57
CA LEU A 80 10.14 -9.43 -10.64
C LEU A 80 11.04 -10.20 -9.66
N LYS A 81 10.50 -10.56 -8.49
CA LYS A 81 11.23 -11.26 -7.41
C LYS A 81 10.31 -12.27 -6.72
N PRO A 82 9.92 -13.37 -7.40
CA PRO A 82 8.95 -14.33 -6.91
C PRO A 82 9.35 -14.98 -5.58
N ASP A 83 10.62 -15.29 -5.40
CA ASP A 83 11.11 -15.93 -4.15
C ASP A 83 10.96 -14.98 -2.95
N VAL A 84 11.26 -13.69 -3.16
CA VAL A 84 11.11 -12.66 -2.11
C VAL A 84 9.64 -12.42 -1.79
N TYR A 85 8.80 -12.35 -2.84
CA TYR A 85 7.35 -12.20 -2.66
C TYR A 85 6.77 -13.33 -1.82
N GLU A 86 7.09 -14.58 -2.17
CA GLU A 86 6.55 -15.74 -1.45
C GLU A 86 7.08 -15.82 -0.01
N MET A 87 8.36 -15.54 0.20
CA MET A 87 8.94 -15.48 1.53
C MET A 87 8.21 -14.44 2.41
N LEU A 88 7.99 -13.23 1.88
CA LEU A 88 7.30 -12.17 2.60
C LEU A 88 5.83 -12.52 2.84
N ARG A 89 5.14 -13.09 1.85
CA ARG A 89 3.73 -13.51 1.97
C ARG A 89 3.53 -14.48 3.12
N VAL A 90 4.38 -15.51 3.21
CA VAL A 90 4.29 -16.54 4.27
C VAL A 90 4.62 -15.93 5.64
N ARG A 91 5.68 -15.11 5.74
CA ARG A 91 6.09 -14.52 7.02
C ARG A 91 5.09 -13.49 7.54
N VAL A 92 4.51 -12.67 6.67
CA VAL A 92 3.47 -11.70 7.05
C VAL A 92 2.22 -12.42 7.52
N ALA A 93 1.73 -13.43 6.77
CA ALA A 93 0.55 -14.20 7.16
C ALA A 93 0.72 -14.84 8.54
N LYS A 94 1.86 -15.47 8.80
CA LYS A 94 2.15 -16.05 10.12
C LYS A 94 2.14 -15.01 11.25
N ARG A 95 2.72 -13.83 11.01
CA ARG A 95 2.69 -12.75 12.01
C ARG A 95 1.30 -12.17 12.24
N ASP A 96 0.48 -12.10 11.21
CA ASP A 96 -0.89 -11.61 11.31
C ASP A 96 -1.75 -12.60 12.15
N GLU A 97 -1.62 -13.91 11.93
CA GLU A 97 -2.26 -14.95 12.76
C GLU A 97 -1.85 -14.84 14.23
N ASP A 98 -0.55 -14.68 14.53
CA ASP A 98 -0.03 -14.56 15.89
C ASP A 98 -0.49 -13.28 16.62
N ARG A 99 -0.96 -12.25 15.88
CA ARG A 99 -1.27 -10.93 16.42
C ARG A 99 -2.72 -10.50 16.27
N GLU A 100 -3.56 -11.31 15.64
CA GLU A 100 -4.94 -10.94 15.38
C GLU A 100 -5.69 -10.58 16.68
N GLN A 101 -5.51 -11.38 17.71
CA GLN A 101 -6.08 -11.12 19.04
C GLN A 101 -5.57 -9.79 19.62
N TYR A 102 -4.26 -9.55 19.57
CA TYR A 102 -3.67 -8.30 20.05
C TYR A 102 -4.17 -7.07 19.28
N ILE A 103 -4.30 -7.16 17.97
CA ILE A 103 -4.85 -6.08 17.13
C ILE A 103 -6.29 -5.78 17.53
N GLN A 104 -7.09 -6.82 17.80
CA GLN A 104 -8.47 -6.65 18.24
C GLN A 104 -8.52 -5.99 19.63
N GLU A 105 -7.70 -6.42 20.58
CA GLU A 105 -7.61 -5.81 21.92
C GLU A 105 -7.23 -4.31 21.84
N VAL A 106 -6.24 -3.97 21.01
CA VAL A 106 -5.82 -2.58 20.80
C VAL A 106 -6.94 -1.76 20.15
N ARG A 107 -7.64 -2.33 19.18
CA ARG A 107 -8.78 -1.70 18.52
C ARG A 107 -9.90 -1.39 19.51
N ASP A 108 -10.30 -2.38 20.32
CA ASP A 108 -11.35 -2.23 21.33
C ASP A 108 -10.97 -1.16 22.38
N LEU A 109 -9.70 -1.12 22.79
CA LEU A 109 -9.17 -0.10 23.70
C LEU A 109 -9.27 1.30 23.11
N VAL A 110 -8.90 1.45 21.83
CA VAL A 110 -8.99 2.73 21.12
C VAL A 110 -10.46 3.15 20.95
N GLU A 111 -11.33 2.26 20.49
CA GLU A 111 -12.76 2.55 20.33
C GLU A 111 -13.42 2.99 21.65
N LYS A 112 -13.08 2.33 22.75
CA LYS A 112 -13.53 2.71 24.09
C LYS A 112 -13.02 4.11 24.48
N ALA A 113 -11.73 4.36 24.31
CA ALA A 113 -11.14 5.66 24.66
C ALA A 113 -11.75 6.82 23.83
N LEU A 114 -12.11 6.57 22.58
CA LEU A 114 -12.83 7.55 21.74
C LEU A 114 -14.24 7.82 22.27
N ALA A 115 -14.96 6.76 22.65
CA ALA A 115 -16.30 6.88 23.21
C ALA A 115 -16.29 7.66 24.55
N ASP A 116 -15.32 7.41 25.41
CA ASP A 116 -15.18 8.07 26.73
C ASP A 116 -15.01 9.59 26.63
N VAL A 117 -14.40 10.08 25.54
CA VAL A 117 -14.21 11.52 25.28
C VAL A 117 -15.24 12.10 24.30
N GLY A 118 -16.21 11.31 23.84
CA GLY A 118 -17.26 11.72 22.92
C GLY A 118 -16.76 12.01 21.49
N LEU A 119 -15.62 11.47 21.10
CA LEU A 119 -15.09 11.60 19.75
C LEU A 119 -15.58 10.45 18.86
N GLN A 120 -16.07 10.80 17.66
CA GLN A 120 -16.44 9.82 16.66
C GLN A 120 -15.24 9.48 15.76
N GLY A 121 -15.01 8.21 15.56
CA GLY A 121 -13.98 7.71 14.68
C GLY A 121 -14.14 6.22 14.41
N THR A 122 -13.80 5.80 13.18
CA THR A 122 -13.81 4.37 12.82
C THR A 122 -12.38 3.86 12.76
N VAL A 123 -12.10 2.80 13.50
CA VAL A 123 -10.77 2.20 13.60
C VAL A 123 -10.63 1.06 12.61
N TYR A 124 -9.61 1.14 11.76
CA TYR A 124 -9.30 0.11 10.77
C TYR A 124 -7.89 -0.44 10.99
N GLY A 125 -7.73 -1.75 10.88
CA GLY A 125 -6.41 -2.34 10.67
C GLY A 125 -5.87 -1.93 9.30
N ARG A 126 -4.60 -1.53 9.24
CA ARG A 126 -3.91 -1.23 7.98
C ARG A 126 -2.81 -2.28 7.77
N PRO A 127 -3.07 -3.34 7.00
CA PRO A 127 -2.01 -4.26 6.62
C PRO A 127 -0.96 -3.53 5.78
N LYS A 128 0.30 -3.81 6.05
CA LYS A 128 1.40 -3.28 5.25
C LYS A 128 1.55 -4.15 4.00
N HIS A 129 1.56 -3.52 2.82
CA HIS A 129 1.75 -4.24 1.57
C HIS A 129 3.20 -4.77 1.44
N LEU A 130 3.37 -5.90 0.76
CA LEU A 130 4.62 -6.68 0.74
C LEU A 130 5.78 -5.90 0.12
N TYR A 131 5.52 -5.16 -0.96
CA TYR A 131 6.54 -4.34 -1.60
C TYR A 131 7.05 -3.22 -0.68
N GLY A 132 6.18 -2.63 0.15
CA GLY A 132 6.59 -1.64 1.14
C GLY A 132 7.53 -2.20 2.21
N ILE A 133 7.30 -3.47 2.62
CA ILE A 133 8.20 -4.20 3.53
C ILE A 133 9.53 -4.45 2.83
N TYR A 134 9.51 -4.98 1.60
CA TYR A 134 10.69 -5.21 0.79
C TYR A 134 11.53 -3.94 0.60
N GLN A 135 10.90 -2.82 0.26
CA GLN A 135 11.60 -1.54 0.13
C GLN A 135 12.25 -1.09 1.44
N LYS A 136 11.57 -1.28 2.57
CA LYS A 136 12.12 -0.90 3.88
C LYS A 136 13.34 -1.74 4.23
N MET A 137 13.25 -3.07 4.04
CA MET A 137 14.38 -3.98 4.24
C MET A 137 15.60 -3.56 3.42
N ASN A 138 15.40 -3.29 2.13
CA ASN A 138 16.50 -2.89 1.25
C ASN A 138 17.08 -1.51 1.57
N LYS A 139 16.25 -0.51 1.90
CA LYS A 139 16.71 0.87 2.18
C LYS A 139 17.45 0.98 3.49
N GLN A 140 17.09 0.18 4.48
CA GLN A 140 17.65 0.21 5.83
C GLN A 140 18.66 -0.92 6.06
N ASP A 141 18.85 -1.80 5.07
CA ASP A 141 19.69 -2.99 5.15
C ASP A 141 19.39 -3.84 6.39
N ILE A 142 18.08 -4.09 6.64
CA ILE A 142 17.57 -4.83 7.79
C ILE A 142 16.89 -6.12 7.36
N SER A 143 16.88 -7.11 8.26
CA SER A 143 16.13 -8.35 8.09
C SER A 143 14.62 -8.13 8.28
N PHE A 144 13.80 -9.11 7.86
CA PHE A 144 12.35 -9.07 8.08
C PHE A 144 11.99 -9.01 9.57
N GLU A 145 12.76 -9.67 10.42
CA GLU A 145 12.58 -9.72 11.88
C GLU A 145 12.72 -8.34 12.53
N GLU A 146 13.52 -7.47 11.95
CA GLU A 146 13.76 -6.10 12.39
C GLU A 146 12.74 -5.09 11.87
N VAL A 147 11.77 -5.52 11.05
CA VAL A 147 10.67 -4.68 10.62
C VAL A 147 9.56 -4.72 11.68
N TYR A 148 9.54 -3.71 12.56
CA TYR A 148 8.59 -3.64 13.69
C TYR A 148 7.21 -3.08 13.30
N ASP A 149 7.12 -2.25 12.27
CA ASP A 149 5.91 -1.52 11.85
C ASP A 149 5.06 -2.27 10.79
N LEU A 150 4.93 -3.60 10.96
CA LEU A 150 4.14 -4.43 10.04
C LEU A 150 2.64 -4.21 10.23
N THR A 151 2.23 -3.83 11.42
CA THR A 151 0.84 -3.58 11.79
C THR A 151 0.64 -2.13 12.14
N ALA A 152 -0.39 -1.51 11.59
CA ALA A 152 -0.80 -0.16 11.92
C ALA A 152 -2.32 -0.08 12.03
N LEU A 153 -2.80 0.80 12.89
CA LEU A 153 -4.22 1.18 12.92
C LEU A 153 -4.39 2.51 12.19
N ARG A 154 -5.51 2.65 11.51
CA ARG A 154 -5.96 3.91 10.91
C ARG A 154 -7.29 4.30 11.54
N ILE A 155 -7.36 5.52 12.05
CA ILE A 155 -8.60 6.08 12.57
C ILE A 155 -9.09 7.13 11.59
N ILE A 156 -10.33 7.00 11.13
CA ILE A 156 -10.97 7.97 10.25
C ILE A 156 -12.01 8.72 11.06
N THR A 157 -11.97 10.04 11.01
CA THR A 157 -12.91 10.94 11.67
C THR A 157 -13.38 12.03 10.70
N ASP A 158 -14.39 12.77 11.07
CA ASP A 158 -15.13 13.70 10.24
C ASP A 158 -14.45 15.07 10.06
N THR A 159 -13.66 15.56 11.04
CA THR A 159 -13.06 16.87 11.00
C THR A 159 -11.55 16.87 11.27
N LYS A 160 -10.86 17.86 10.72
CA LYS A 160 -9.43 18.08 11.00
C LYS A 160 -9.16 18.31 12.49
N MET A 161 -10.07 19.03 13.19
CA MET A 161 -9.96 19.25 14.62
C MET A 161 -10.00 17.92 15.39
N ASN A 162 -10.93 17.03 15.02
CA ASN A 162 -11.04 15.72 15.63
C ASN A 162 -9.81 14.84 15.37
N CYS A 163 -9.12 14.98 14.24
CA CYS A 163 -7.83 14.30 14.04
C CYS A 163 -6.79 14.68 15.10
N TYR A 164 -6.68 15.96 15.46
CA TYR A 164 -5.76 16.41 16.52
C TYR A 164 -6.22 15.99 17.91
N ALA A 165 -7.53 16.02 18.19
CA ALA A 165 -8.07 15.52 19.44
C ALA A 165 -7.80 14.02 19.61
N LEU A 166 -8.02 13.24 18.55
CA LEU A 166 -7.70 11.80 18.50
C LEU A 166 -6.22 11.54 18.77
N LEU A 167 -5.31 12.33 18.20
CA LEU A 167 -3.88 12.19 18.46
C LEU A 167 -3.58 12.38 19.96
N GLY A 168 -4.21 13.33 20.62
CA GLY A 168 -4.08 13.54 22.07
C GLY A 168 -4.57 12.33 22.86
N VAL A 169 -5.71 11.74 22.49
CA VAL A 169 -6.25 10.52 23.12
C VAL A 169 -5.26 9.35 22.96
N ILE A 170 -4.74 9.13 21.74
CA ILE A 170 -3.77 8.06 21.49
C ILE A 170 -2.48 8.25 22.31
N HIS A 171 -1.97 9.50 22.41
CA HIS A 171 -0.79 9.81 23.22
C HIS A 171 -1.04 9.68 24.74
N SER A 172 -2.30 9.73 25.20
CA SER A 172 -2.62 9.42 26.60
C SER A 172 -2.62 7.90 26.89
N LEU A 173 -2.91 7.08 25.89
CA LEU A 173 -2.86 5.61 25.99
C LEU A 173 -1.43 5.06 25.84
N TRP A 174 -0.66 5.62 24.93
CA TRP A 174 0.72 5.18 24.65
C TRP A 174 1.67 6.35 24.49
N ARG A 175 2.86 6.18 25.04
CA ARG A 175 3.94 7.17 24.86
C ARG A 175 4.44 7.09 23.41
N PRO A 176 4.51 8.20 22.67
CA PRO A 176 5.13 8.20 21.35
C PRO A 176 6.62 7.87 21.45
N LEU A 177 7.13 7.15 20.44
CA LEU A 177 8.55 6.79 20.31
C LEU A 177 9.37 7.98 19.82
#